data_b8b39206bb7763340db8580a7225c4f6
#
_entry.id   b8b39206bb7763340db8580a7225c4f6
#
_cell.length_a   1.000
_cell.length_b   1.000
_cell.length_c   1.000
_cell.angle_alpha   90.00
_cell.angle_beta   90.00
_cell.angle_gamma   90.00
#
_symmetry.space_group_name_H-M   'P 1'
#
loop_
_entity.id
_entity.type
_entity.pdbx_description
1 polymer ?
#
loop_
_entity_poly.entity_id
_entity_poly.type
_entity_poly.pdbx_seq_one_letter_code
_entity_poly.pdbx_strand_id
1 'polypeptide(L)'
;MAAIVFGVVVSAAAQKGEGYQFTDKKVVKTVPITNQYRSGTCWCFSTLSFLEEEVLAAGGEQMTLSQMWVVRHAYFDKAIKYVRLHGNLNFAVGGAAHDVTEMIKKYGIVPLEVYSGYNYGTEMPEFGEIDNVLKGYVDAIIRNGNGRLTTAWIDGLNAILDTYFGVRPEKFTYKGKEYTPKSFAESLPIKMEDYVEITSYTHHPFYSKFILEVPDNWMWDAMYNIPMGEMMAIVDACIEAGHPVAWGTDVSEKGFSRQKAIAVIPEVVEKNTIGSDAEHWGKLSDAEKQAMINNLEGPMKEKTITQEMRQEAYDNYQTTDDHGMVIVGTAVDQAGNPFYKVQNSWGDNGPYKGFYYFSRPFVEYKTMDIMVNKNLIPKDIKKKMGL
;
A
#
# COMPACT_ATOMS: atom_id res chain seq x y z
N MET A 1 -21.85 12.46 -59.17
CA MET A 1 -22.18 13.10 -57.88
C MET A 1 -21.19 12.56 -56.86
N ALA A 2 -20.22 13.35 -56.45
CA ALA A 2 -19.25 12.99 -55.43
C ALA A 2 -19.72 13.54 -54.07
N ALA A 3 -19.94 12.69 -53.12
CA ALA A 3 -20.32 13.05 -51.73
C ALA A 3 -19.06 13.40 -50.96
N ILE A 4 -18.94 14.69 -50.60
CA ILE A 4 -17.90 15.17 -49.69
C ILE A 4 -18.34 14.92 -48.26
N VAL A 5 -17.66 14.02 -47.55
CA VAL A 5 -17.86 13.80 -46.11
C VAL A 5 -17.02 14.85 -45.37
N PHE A 6 -17.67 15.82 -44.78
CA PHE A 6 -17.06 16.72 -43.82
C PHE A 6 -16.85 16.00 -42.48
N GLY A 7 -15.63 15.63 -42.17
CA GLY A 7 -15.25 15.21 -40.86
C GLY A 7 -15.24 16.40 -39.88
N VAL A 8 -16.14 16.45 -38.95
CA VAL A 8 -16.12 17.42 -37.85
C VAL A 8 -15.05 16.98 -36.88
N VAL A 9 -13.91 17.67 -36.89
CA VAL A 9 -12.92 17.58 -35.82
C VAL A 9 -13.46 18.37 -34.63
N VAL A 10 -14.06 17.69 -33.66
CA VAL A 10 -14.42 18.29 -32.38
C VAL A 10 -13.12 18.46 -31.58
N SER A 11 -12.56 19.64 -31.61
CA SER A 11 -11.53 20.07 -30.69
C SER A 11 -12.16 20.16 -29.31
N ALA A 12 -11.82 19.24 -28.40
CA ALA A 12 -12.19 19.30 -27.00
C ALA A 12 -11.41 20.46 -26.35
N ALA A 13 -12.00 21.64 -26.34
CA ALA A 13 -11.54 22.72 -25.47
C ALA A 13 -11.85 22.28 -24.03
N ALA A 14 -10.82 22.06 -23.21
CA ALA A 14 -10.96 21.80 -21.78
C ALA A 14 -11.75 22.95 -21.14
N GLN A 15 -12.93 22.65 -20.62
CA GLN A 15 -13.72 23.58 -19.81
C GLN A 15 -12.93 23.90 -18.53
N LYS A 16 -12.53 25.16 -18.36
CA LYS A 16 -11.96 25.66 -17.12
C LYS A 16 -13.01 25.60 -16.01
N GLY A 17 -12.75 24.82 -14.93
CA GLY A 17 -13.39 25.05 -13.64
C GLY A 17 -14.18 23.92 -12.98
N GLU A 18 -14.23 22.68 -13.52
CA GLU A 18 -15.05 21.60 -12.90
C GLU A 18 -14.24 20.52 -12.14
N GLY A 19 -12.91 20.66 -12.02
CA GLY A 19 -12.07 19.64 -11.39
C GLY A 19 -11.92 18.37 -12.24
N TYR A 20 -11.41 17.31 -11.63
CA TYR A 20 -11.36 15.98 -12.24
C TYR A 20 -12.70 15.28 -12.13
N GLN A 21 -13.12 14.62 -13.21
CA GLN A 21 -14.31 13.76 -13.26
C GLN A 21 -13.87 12.38 -13.73
N PHE A 22 -14.21 11.34 -12.97
CA PHE A 22 -13.78 9.99 -13.27
C PHE A 22 -14.93 9.10 -13.73
N THR A 23 -14.63 8.22 -14.68
CA THR A 23 -15.52 7.13 -15.09
C THR A 23 -14.83 5.81 -14.80
N ASP A 24 -15.36 5.06 -13.84
CA ASP A 24 -14.88 3.71 -13.53
C ASP A 24 -15.08 2.78 -14.74
N LYS A 25 -14.06 2.00 -15.09
CA LYS A 25 -14.10 1.00 -16.17
C LYS A 25 -14.30 -0.40 -15.61
N LYS A 26 -13.50 -0.78 -14.65
CA LYS A 26 -13.57 -2.05 -13.94
C LYS A 26 -13.34 -1.79 -12.46
N VAL A 27 -14.19 -2.36 -11.60
CA VAL A 27 -14.01 -2.29 -10.14
C VAL A 27 -14.25 -3.67 -9.56
N VAL A 28 -13.37 -4.13 -8.70
CA VAL A 28 -13.51 -5.40 -7.97
C VAL A 28 -14.52 -5.23 -6.82
N LYS A 29 -14.96 -6.33 -6.22
CA LYS A 29 -15.76 -6.27 -4.99
C LYS A 29 -14.87 -5.77 -3.85
N THR A 30 -15.29 -4.73 -3.16
CA THR A 30 -14.55 -4.13 -2.06
C THR A 30 -15.20 -4.41 -0.71
N VAL A 31 -14.38 -4.41 0.34
CA VAL A 31 -14.83 -4.39 1.74
C VAL A 31 -15.05 -2.96 2.23
N PRO A 32 -15.73 -2.75 3.37
CA PRO A 32 -15.89 -1.42 3.96
C PRO A 32 -14.55 -0.74 4.22
N ILE A 33 -14.52 0.58 4.01
CA ILE A 33 -13.31 1.40 4.28
C ILE A 33 -12.97 1.34 5.76
N THR A 34 -11.73 1.01 6.05
CA THR A 34 -11.17 1.02 7.40
C THR A 34 -10.52 2.35 7.75
N ASN A 35 -10.17 2.55 9.03
CA ASN A 35 -9.49 3.76 9.47
C ASN A 35 -8.32 3.41 10.41
N GLN A 36 -7.10 3.51 9.90
CA GLN A 36 -5.87 3.32 10.69
C GLN A 36 -5.60 4.46 11.67
N TYR A 37 -6.30 5.58 11.52
CA TYR A 37 -6.19 6.78 12.34
C TYR A 37 -4.71 7.22 12.55
N ARG A 38 -4.20 7.18 13.80
CA ARG A 38 -2.84 7.61 14.16
C ARG A 38 -1.93 6.44 14.54
N SER A 39 -2.11 5.29 13.87
CA SER A 39 -1.32 4.10 14.22
C SER A 39 -0.06 3.92 13.37
N GLY A 40 0.01 4.53 12.17
CA GLY A 40 1.11 4.29 11.23
C GLY A 40 1.15 2.84 10.69
N THR A 41 0.05 2.08 10.83
CA THR A 41 -0.03 0.67 10.44
C THR A 41 -0.75 0.46 9.10
N CYS A 42 -0.57 1.38 8.15
CA CYS A 42 -1.17 1.32 6.80
C CYS A 42 -0.91 -0.02 6.11
N TRP A 43 0.30 -0.55 6.23
CA TRP A 43 0.70 -1.86 5.70
C TRP A 43 -0.24 -2.99 6.15
N CYS A 44 -0.66 -2.98 7.42
CA CYS A 44 -1.55 -3.99 7.97
C CYS A 44 -3.01 -3.79 7.53
N PHE A 45 -3.50 -2.54 7.61
CA PHE A 45 -4.87 -2.21 7.21
C PHE A 45 -5.11 -2.48 5.73
N SER A 46 -4.21 -2.05 4.86
CA SER A 46 -4.33 -2.26 3.41
C SER A 46 -4.23 -3.74 3.05
N THR A 47 -3.23 -4.46 3.58
CA THR A 47 -3.05 -5.87 3.22
C THR A 47 -4.17 -6.75 3.76
N LEU A 48 -4.74 -6.46 4.94
CA LEU A 48 -5.91 -7.20 5.40
C LEU A 48 -7.15 -6.87 4.56
N SER A 49 -7.37 -5.61 4.16
CA SER A 49 -8.45 -5.28 3.21
C SER A 49 -8.27 -6.01 1.88
N PHE A 50 -7.04 -6.06 1.36
CA PHE A 50 -6.70 -6.85 0.17
C PHE A 50 -7.07 -8.33 0.34
N LEU A 51 -6.67 -8.98 1.45
CA LEU A 51 -6.97 -10.38 1.71
C LEU A 51 -8.48 -10.62 1.91
N GLU A 52 -9.19 -9.71 2.56
CA GLU A 52 -10.65 -9.76 2.71
C GLU A 52 -11.37 -9.67 1.35
N GLU A 53 -10.86 -8.86 0.44
CA GLU A 53 -11.36 -8.75 -0.94
C GLU A 53 -10.99 -9.97 -1.78
N GLU A 54 -9.83 -10.60 -1.57
CA GLU A 54 -9.47 -11.89 -2.14
C GLU A 54 -10.42 -13.01 -1.66
N VAL A 55 -10.84 -12.97 -0.38
CA VAL A 55 -11.89 -13.86 0.14
C VAL A 55 -13.20 -13.67 -0.62
N LEU A 56 -13.61 -12.42 -0.90
CA LEU A 56 -14.81 -12.14 -1.69
C LEU A 56 -14.67 -12.59 -3.15
N ALA A 57 -13.49 -12.42 -3.75
CA ALA A 57 -13.19 -12.86 -5.11
C ALA A 57 -13.23 -14.40 -5.23
N ALA A 58 -12.80 -15.10 -4.18
CA ALA A 58 -12.89 -16.57 -4.07
C ALA A 58 -14.31 -17.08 -3.74
N GLY A 59 -15.31 -16.18 -3.65
CA GLY A 59 -16.71 -16.54 -3.34
C GLY A 59 -17.01 -16.74 -1.85
N GLY A 60 -16.09 -16.32 -0.98
CA GLY A 60 -16.30 -16.32 0.47
C GLY A 60 -17.23 -15.20 0.95
N GLU A 61 -17.59 -15.25 2.22
CA GLU A 61 -18.42 -14.23 2.85
C GLU A 61 -17.60 -13.01 3.28
N GLN A 62 -18.23 -11.84 3.25
CA GLN A 62 -17.64 -10.63 3.79
C GLN A 62 -17.35 -10.77 5.28
N MET A 63 -16.14 -10.41 5.69
CA MET A 63 -15.70 -10.38 7.08
C MET A 63 -14.69 -9.26 7.27
N THR A 64 -14.42 -8.91 8.51
CA THR A 64 -13.32 -8.01 8.88
C THR A 64 -12.34 -8.77 9.77
N LEU A 65 -11.10 -8.83 9.35
CA LEU A 65 -10.00 -9.46 10.08
C LEU A 65 -9.39 -8.46 11.08
N SER A 66 -8.85 -8.97 12.18
CA SER A 66 -8.27 -8.12 13.22
C SER A 66 -6.89 -7.60 12.81
N GLN A 67 -6.79 -6.30 12.56
CA GLN A 67 -5.53 -5.63 12.29
C GLN A 67 -4.60 -5.70 13.50
N MET A 68 -5.14 -5.47 14.68
CA MET A 68 -4.34 -5.44 15.92
C MET A 68 -3.82 -6.82 16.32
N TRP A 69 -4.46 -7.90 15.89
CA TRP A 69 -3.90 -9.25 16.01
C TRP A 69 -2.57 -9.35 15.27
N VAL A 70 -2.54 -8.92 14.02
CA VAL A 70 -1.33 -8.93 13.18
C VAL A 70 -0.27 -7.99 13.73
N VAL A 71 -0.65 -6.74 14.03
CA VAL A 71 0.26 -5.71 14.53
C VAL A 71 0.92 -6.14 15.86
N ARG A 72 0.14 -6.68 16.80
CA ARG A 72 0.66 -7.17 18.08
C ARG A 72 1.72 -8.27 17.89
N HIS A 73 1.51 -9.18 16.93
CA HIS A 73 2.46 -10.25 16.65
C HIS A 73 3.69 -9.73 15.89
N ALA A 74 3.51 -8.80 14.96
CA ALA A 74 4.62 -8.15 14.26
C ALA A 74 5.52 -7.39 15.23
N TYR A 75 4.97 -6.62 16.18
CA TYR A 75 5.78 -5.97 17.22
C TYR A 75 6.56 -6.98 18.07
N PHE A 76 5.95 -8.09 18.43
CA PHE A 76 6.65 -9.14 19.18
C PHE A 76 7.83 -9.70 18.40
N ASP A 77 7.62 -10.10 17.15
CA ASP A 77 8.69 -10.66 16.31
C ASP A 77 9.77 -9.63 15.97
N LYS A 78 9.36 -8.38 15.70
CA LYS A 78 10.28 -7.27 15.46
C LYS A 78 11.16 -7.00 16.69
N ALA A 79 10.59 -7.01 17.89
CA ALA A 79 11.33 -6.84 19.14
C ALA A 79 12.36 -7.96 19.36
N ILE A 80 11.98 -9.22 19.12
CA ILE A 80 12.91 -10.35 19.17
C ILE A 80 14.08 -10.16 18.19
N LYS A 81 13.78 -9.76 16.95
CA LYS A 81 14.80 -9.52 15.91
C LYS A 81 15.68 -8.33 16.26
N TYR A 82 15.10 -7.23 16.74
CA TYR A 82 15.82 -6.04 17.19
C TYR A 82 16.84 -6.36 18.30
N VAL A 83 16.43 -7.09 19.31
CA VAL A 83 17.29 -7.49 20.42
C VAL A 83 18.42 -8.42 19.93
N ARG A 84 18.11 -9.40 19.06
CA ARG A 84 19.11 -10.28 18.45
C ARG A 84 20.13 -9.55 17.61
N LEU A 85 19.74 -8.46 16.97
CA LEU A 85 20.59 -7.61 16.15
C LEU A 85 21.24 -6.46 16.93
N HIS A 86 21.16 -6.50 18.27
CA HIS A 86 21.78 -5.50 19.16
C HIS A 86 21.35 -4.06 18.83
N GLY A 87 20.08 -3.88 18.41
CA GLY A 87 19.52 -2.59 18.03
C GLY A 87 19.75 -2.17 16.57
N ASN A 88 20.42 -2.97 15.76
CA ASN A 88 20.66 -2.65 14.35
C ASN A 88 19.51 -3.12 13.45
N LEU A 89 18.32 -2.63 13.71
CA LEU A 89 17.11 -2.84 12.95
C LEU A 89 16.23 -1.61 13.11
N ASN A 90 15.45 -1.26 12.07
CA ASN A 90 14.39 -0.27 12.25
C ASN A 90 13.31 -0.84 13.18
N PHE A 91 13.20 -0.31 14.39
CA PHE A 91 12.13 -0.64 15.32
C PHE A 91 11.15 0.51 15.38
N ALA A 92 10.28 0.57 14.38
CA ALA A 92 9.23 1.55 14.22
C ALA A 92 7.91 0.85 13.87
N VAL A 93 6.84 1.61 13.73
CA VAL A 93 5.48 1.14 13.48
C VAL A 93 5.29 0.56 12.07
N GLY A 94 6.10 0.97 11.09
CA GLY A 94 6.02 0.54 9.71
C GLY A 94 6.26 -0.95 9.50
N GLY A 95 5.87 -1.43 8.32
CA GLY A 95 5.99 -2.81 7.89
C GLY A 95 5.59 -2.95 6.43
N ALA A 96 5.69 -4.16 5.88
CA ALA A 96 5.39 -4.49 4.51
C ALA A 96 4.20 -5.46 4.39
N ALA A 97 3.71 -5.68 3.18
CA ALA A 97 2.57 -6.57 2.96
C ALA A 97 2.88 -8.03 3.36
N HIS A 98 4.12 -8.50 3.16
CA HIS A 98 4.53 -9.83 3.60
C HIS A 98 4.46 -10.03 5.12
N ASP A 99 4.63 -8.97 5.91
CA ASP A 99 4.49 -9.08 7.37
C ASP A 99 3.12 -9.66 7.74
N VAL A 100 2.05 -9.24 7.04
CA VAL A 100 0.69 -9.72 7.30
C VAL A 100 0.57 -11.19 6.96
N THR A 101 0.99 -11.61 5.78
CA THR A 101 0.90 -13.02 5.35
C THR A 101 1.76 -13.92 6.22
N GLU A 102 2.95 -13.49 6.62
CA GLU A 102 3.84 -14.24 7.51
C GLU A 102 3.28 -14.34 8.94
N MET A 103 2.69 -13.26 9.48
CA MET A 103 2.01 -13.32 10.78
C MET A 103 0.81 -14.27 10.75
N ILE A 104 0.01 -14.27 9.67
CA ILE A 104 -1.10 -15.22 9.49
C ILE A 104 -0.58 -16.66 9.40
N LYS A 105 0.46 -16.91 8.60
CA LYS A 105 1.11 -18.22 8.52
C LYS A 105 1.63 -18.69 9.88
N LYS A 106 2.23 -17.81 10.66
CA LYS A 106 2.86 -18.16 11.94
C LYS A 106 1.89 -18.24 13.10
N TYR A 107 0.94 -17.33 13.20
CA TYR A 107 0.08 -17.16 14.37
C TYR A 107 -1.41 -17.39 14.10
N GLY A 108 -1.81 -17.58 12.84
CA GLY A 108 -3.21 -17.57 12.43
C GLY A 108 -3.79 -16.16 12.41
N ILE A 109 -5.10 -16.07 12.29
CA ILE A 109 -5.84 -14.80 12.28
C ILE A 109 -7.15 -14.96 13.02
N VAL A 110 -7.74 -13.87 13.48
CA VAL A 110 -9.05 -13.83 14.14
C VAL A 110 -9.92 -12.73 13.52
N PRO A 111 -11.26 -12.84 13.56
CA PRO A 111 -12.16 -11.75 13.20
C PRO A 111 -11.98 -10.53 14.12
N LEU A 112 -12.21 -9.34 13.59
CA LEU A 112 -12.15 -8.08 14.35
C LEU A 112 -13.08 -8.10 15.57
N GLU A 113 -14.28 -8.68 15.45
CA GLU A 113 -15.25 -8.78 16.54
C GLU A 113 -14.81 -9.70 17.70
N VAL A 114 -13.85 -10.59 17.44
CA VAL A 114 -13.25 -11.47 18.45
C VAL A 114 -12.11 -10.79 19.18
N TYR A 115 -11.35 -9.94 18.48
CA TYR A 115 -10.19 -9.27 19.04
C TYR A 115 -10.02 -7.90 18.37
N SER A 116 -10.53 -6.85 19.01
CA SER A 116 -10.37 -5.48 18.52
C SER A 116 -8.94 -4.96 18.70
N GLY A 117 -8.28 -5.36 19.79
CA GLY A 117 -6.94 -4.91 20.13
C GLY A 117 -6.84 -3.46 20.62
N TYR A 118 -7.97 -2.83 20.97
CA TYR A 118 -8.01 -1.46 21.52
C TYR A 118 -8.26 -1.51 23.02
N ASN A 119 -7.23 -1.89 23.78
CA ASN A 119 -7.34 -2.08 25.23
C ASN A 119 -6.76 -0.91 26.04
N TYR A 120 -6.36 0.15 25.40
CA TYR A 120 -5.71 1.32 26.00
C TYR A 120 -6.60 2.56 26.08
N GLY A 121 -7.91 2.38 26.06
CA GLY A 121 -8.89 3.43 26.35
C GLY A 121 -9.26 4.33 25.17
N THR A 122 -8.86 4.01 23.95
CA THR A 122 -9.29 4.70 22.73
C THR A 122 -10.17 3.78 21.88
N GLU A 123 -11.10 4.38 21.12
CA GLU A 123 -11.93 3.65 20.15
C GLU A 123 -11.21 3.48 18.79
N MET A 124 -10.12 4.22 18.59
CA MET A 124 -9.34 4.25 17.37
C MET A 124 -7.86 4.00 17.68
N PRO A 125 -7.08 3.42 16.74
CA PRO A 125 -5.68 3.12 16.99
C PRO A 125 -4.82 4.40 17.08
N GLU A 126 -4.28 4.67 18.27
CA GLU A 126 -3.33 5.76 18.57
C GLU A 126 -2.05 5.18 19.14
N PHE A 127 -0.97 5.17 18.35
CA PHE A 127 0.24 4.40 18.69
C PHE A 127 1.39 5.24 19.26
N GLY A 128 1.26 6.56 19.36
CA GLY A 128 2.35 7.42 19.83
C GLY A 128 2.91 7.03 21.21
N GLU A 129 2.07 6.55 22.15
CA GLU A 129 2.51 6.07 23.45
C GLU A 129 3.13 4.67 23.35
N ILE A 130 2.43 3.69 22.77
CA ILE A 130 2.88 2.30 22.71
C ILE A 130 4.20 2.16 21.94
N ASP A 131 4.39 2.91 20.85
CA ASP A 131 5.63 2.91 20.08
C ASP A 131 6.83 3.33 20.95
N ASN A 132 6.67 4.43 21.69
CA ASN A 132 7.71 4.93 22.58
C ASN A 132 7.98 3.96 23.75
N VAL A 133 6.94 3.36 24.32
CA VAL A 133 7.08 2.38 25.41
C VAL A 133 7.82 1.14 24.92
N LEU A 134 7.43 0.57 23.78
CA LEU A 134 8.08 -0.62 23.23
C LEU A 134 9.53 -0.33 22.83
N LYS A 135 9.78 0.81 22.15
CA LYS A 135 11.15 1.22 21.78
C LYS A 135 12.02 1.43 23.02
N GLY A 136 11.52 2.14 24.02
CA GLY A 136 12.22 2.36 25.29
C GLY A 136 12.53 1.05 26.01
N TYR A 137 11.58 0.11 26.00
CA TYR A 137 11.75 -1.20 26.60
C TYR A 137 12.87 -2.02 25.93
N VAL A 138 12.83 -2.20 24.61
CA VAL A 138 13.85 -2.99 23.90
C VAL A 138 15.23 -2.33 23.94
N ASP A 139 15.29 -0.99 23.93
CA ASP A 139 16.53 -0.23 24.10
C ASP A 139 17.14 -0.43 25.49
N ALA A 140 16.33 -0.52 26.53
CA ALA A 140 16.81 -0.82 27.89
C ALA A 140 17.39 -2.25 27.97
N ILE A 141 16.76 -3.21 27.29
CA ILE A 141 17.21 -4.60 27.25
C ILE A 141 18.59 -4.72 26.58
N ILE A 142 18.80 -4.10 25.41
CA ILE A 142 20.09 -4.17 24.69
C ILE A 142 21.22 -3.44 25.41
N ARG A 143 20.90 -2.42 26.22
CA ARG A 143 21.89 -1.68 27.03
C ARG A 143 22.29 -2.37 28.33
N ASN A 144 21.84 -3.59 28.56
CA ASN A 144 22.15 -4.36 29.75
C ASN A 144 23.66 -4.58 29.93
N GLY A 145 24.19 -4.16 31.09
CA GLY A 145 25.63 -4.28 31.44
C GLY A 145 26.05 -5.66 31.98
N ASN A 146 25.14 -6.64 32.15
CA ASN A 146 25.43 -7.91 32.82
C ASN A 146 26.08 -8.96 31.90
N GLY A 147 26.39 -8.64 30.64
CA GLY A 147 27.03 -9.54 29.68
C GLY A 147 26.14 -10.66 29.14
N ARG A 148 24.93 -10.84 29.67
CA ARG A 148 23.94 -11.81 29.20
C ARG A 148 22.51 -11.30 29.48
N LEU A 149 21.58 -11.70 28.62
CA LEU A 149 20.15 -11.48 28.83
C LEU A 149 19.53 -12.67 29.56
N THR A 150 18.53 -12.40 30.38
CA THR A 150 17.61 -13.43 30.91
C THR A 150 16.45 -13.61 29.92
N THR A 151 15.60 -14.64 30.10
CA THR A 151 14.37 -14.81 29.30
C THR A 151 13.22 -13.95 29.80
N ALA A 152 13.32 -13.36 30.99
CA ALA A 152 12.26 -12.58 31.64
C ALA A 152 11.81 -11.35 30.81
N TRP A 153 12.70 -10.76 30.00
CA TRP A 153 12.33 -9.65 29.15
C TRP A 153 11.27 -10.01 28.10
N ILE A 154 11.22 -11.27 27.65
CA ILE A 154 10.21 -11.74 26.68
C ILE A 154 8.82 -11.75 27.35
N ASP A 155 8.75 -12.19 28.61
CA ASP A 155 7.50 -12.18 29.38
C ASP A 155 7.06 -10.74 29.67
N GLY A 156 8.01 -9.85 30.04
CA GLY A 156 7.77 -8.42 30.20
C GLY A 156 7.25 -7.75 28.93
N LEU A 157 7.85 -8.07 27.78
CA LEU A 157 7.37 -7.59 26.48
C LEU A 157 5.93 -8.05 26.21
N ASN A 158 5.63 -9.33 26.41
CA ASN A 158 4.27 -9.86 26.26
C ASN A 158 3.28 -9.16 27.19
N ALA A 159 3.64 -8.92 28.46
CA ALA A 159 2.79 -8.21 29.41
C ALA A 159 2.46 -6.80 28.95
N ILE A 160 3.45 -6.06 28.40
CA ILE A 160 3.23 -4.73 27.81
C ILE A 160 2.26 -4.85 26.61
N LEU A 161 2.53 -5.74 25.67
CA LEU A 161 1.69 -5.93 24.49
C LEU A 161 0.26 -6.33 24.87
N ASP A 162 0.09 -7.24 25.84
CA ASP A 162 -1.24 -7.68 26.29
C ASP A 162 -1.98 -6.57 27.08
N THR A 163 -1.26 -5.63 27.70
CA THR A 163 -1.87 -4.45 28.33
C THR A 163 -2.51 -3.52 27.30
N TYR A 164 -1.80 -3.24 26.21
CA TYR A 164 -2.27 -2.31 25.17
C TYR A 164 -3.21 -2.95 24.17
N PHE A 165 -2.93 -4.17 23.74
CA PHE A 165 -3.71 -4.85 22.70
C PHE A 165 -4.74 -5.86 23.25
N GLY A 166 -4.72 -6.14 24.54
CA GLY A 166 -5.54 -7.19 25.15
C GLY A 166 -4.91 -8.57 25.06
N VAL A 167 -5.40 -9.46 25.93
CA VAL A 167 -4.95 -10.87 25.98
C VAL A 167 -5.48 -11.61 24.75
N ARG A 168 -4.58 -12.32 24.08
CA ARG A 168 -4.91 -13.07 22.86
C ARG A 168 -5.76 -14.29 23.18
N PRO A 169 -6.89 -14.52 22.48
CA PRO A 169 -7.66 -15.75 22.63
C PRO A 169 -6.89 -16.94 22.05
N GLU A 170 -6.79 -18.02 22.82
CA GLU A 170 -6.30 -19.31 22.31
C GLU A 170 -7.36 -20.02 21.46
N LYS A 171 -8.64 -19.86 21.87
CA LYS A 171 -9.83 -20.36 21.20
C LYS A 171 -10.93 -19.31 21.23
N PHE A 172 -11.80 -19.34 20.25
CA PHE A 172 -12.95 -18.45 20.18
C PHE A 172 -14.10 -19.08 19.39
N THR A 173 -15.31 -18.57 19.60
CA THR A 173 -16.49 -18.95 18.81
C THR A 173 -16.79 -17.84 17.81
N TYR A 174 -16.92 -18.20 16.53
CA TYR A 174 -17.33 -17.30 15.46
C TYR A 174 -18.42 -17.96 14.63
N LYS A 175 -19.54 -17.27 14.43
CA LYS A 175 -20.72 -17.78 13.71
C LYS A 175 -21.13 -19.19 14.20
N GLY A 176 -21.09 -19.41 15.52
CA GLY A 176 -21.53 -20.67 16.17
C GLY A 176 -20.55 -21.86 16.06
N LYS A 177 -19.36 -21.65 15.52
CA LYS A 177 -18.30 -22.68 15.41
C LYS A 177 -17.08 -22.28 16.26
N GLU A 178 -16.48 -23.23 16.97
CA GLU A 178 -15.24 -23.02 17.70
C GLU A 178 -14.03 -23.10 16.77
N TYR A 179 -13.09 -22.17 16.96
CA TYR A 179 -11.84 -22.07 16.23
C TYR A 179 -10.67 -21.78 17.16
N THR A 180 -9.48 -22.15 16.74
CA THR A 180 -8.23 -21.51 17.12
C THR A 180 -7.87 -20.49 16.03
N PRO A 181 -6.99 -19.50 16.28
CA PRO A 181 -6.55 -18.56 15.24
C PRO A 181 -6.01 -19.25 13.98
N LYS A 182 -5.31 -20.39 14.16
CA LYS A 182 -4.80 -21.21 13.05
C LYS A 182 -5.92 -21.87 12.25
N SER A 183 -6.82 -22.57 12.94
CA SER A 183 -7.92 -23.26 12.25
C SER A 183 -8.90 -22.29 11.59
N PHE A 184 -9.00 -21.05 12.09
CA PHE A 184 -9.76 -20.00 11.41
C PHE A 184 -9.07 -19.55 10.13
N ALA A 185 -7.75 -19.27 10.17
CA ALA A 185 -6.96 -18.94 8.97
C ALA A 185 -7.08 -20.05 7.90
N GLU A 186 -6.98 -21.32 8.30
CA GLU A 186 -7.13 -22.48 7.39
C GLU A 186 -8.54 -22.63 6.82
N SER A 187 -9.56 -22.05 7.46
CA SER A 187 -10.95 -22.09 6.98
C SER A 187 -11.27 -21.03 5.92
N LEU A 188 -10.39 -20.06 5.73
CA LEU A 188 -10.55 -19.05 4.68
C LEU A 188 -10.38 -19.69 3.29
N PRO A 189 -11.12 -19.23 2.27
CA PRO A 189 -11.04 -19.77 0.90
C PRO A 189 -9.79 -19.31 0.13
N ILE A 190 -8.78 -18.77 0.84
CA ILE A 190 -7.52 -18.27 0.31
C ILE A 190 -6.34 -18.92 1.01
N LYS A 191 -5.18 -18.95 0.38
CA LYS A 191 -3.95 -19.50 0.96
C LYS A 191 -2.84 -18.44 0.91
N MET A 192 -2.18 -18.21 2.03
CA MET A 192 -1.13 -17.18 2.12
C MET A 192 0.06 -17.46 1.19
N GLU A 193 0.31 -18.72 0.83
CA GLU A 193 1.34 -19.15 -0.11
C GLU A 193 1.04 -18.78 -1.58
N ASP A 194 -0.18 -18.38 -1.88
CA ASP A 194 -0.55 -17.93 -3.23
C ASP A 194 -0.22 -16.46 -3.48
N TYR A 195 0.15 -15.70 -2.45
CA TYR A 195 0.49 -14.29 -2.56
C TYR A 195 1.99 -14.09 -2.65
N VAL A 196 2.40 -13.24 -3.59
CA VAL A 196 3.80 -12.89 -3.83
C VAL A 196 3.96 -11.38 -3.94
N GLU A 197 5.08 -10.88 -3.43
CA GLU A 197 5.47 -9.48 -3.59
C GLU A 197 6.38 -9.29 -4.79
N ILE A 198 6.17 -8.17 -5.48
CA ILE A 198 6.84 -7.80 -6.71
C ILE A 198 7.25 -6.35 -6.63
N THR A 199 8.48 -6.06 -6.99
CA THR A 199 9.05 -4.71 -7.11
C THR A 199 9.69 -4.53 -8.49
N SER A 200 10.18 -3.31 -8.79
CA SER A 200 10.74 -2.98 -10.09
C SER A 200 11.88 -1.98 -9.98
N TYR A 201 13.11 -2.45 -9.79
CA TYR A 201 14.32 -1.62 -9.68
C TYR A 201 15.49 -2.22 -10.44
N THR A 202 16.40 -1.36 -10.97
CA THR A 202 17.49 -1.78 -11.86
C THR A 202 18.80 -2.10 -11.15
N HIS A 203 18.94 -1.77 -9.87
CA HIS A 203 20.14 -2.07 -9.08
C HIS A 203 20.32 -3.56 -8.75
N HIS A 204 19.26 -4.37 -8.97
CA HIS A 204 19.32 -5.82 -8.99
C HIS A 204 18.81 -6.40 -10.33
N PRO A 205 19.26 -7.60 -10.73
CA PRO A 205 18.81 -8.21 -11.97
C PRO A 205 17.28 -8.44 -11.98
N PHE A 206 16.63 -8.16 -13.11
CA PHE A 206 15.24 -8.56 -13.30
C PHE A 206 15.09 -10.07 -13.30
N TYR A 207 13.90 -10.54 -12.92
CA TYR A 207 13.52 -11.96 -12.75
C TYR A 207 14.33 -12.69 -11.69
N SER A 208 14.91 -11.95 -10.74
CA SER A 208 15.52 -12.46 -9.52
C SER A 208 14.71 -12.01 -8.30
N LYS A 209 15.03 -12.53 -7.13
CA LYS A 209 14.57 -12.01 -5.85
C LYS A 209 15.67 -11.24 -5.17
N PHE A 210 15.31 -10.15 -4.52
CA PHE A 210 16.20 -9.42 -3.62
C PHE A 210 15.40 -8.82 -2.46
N ILE A 211 16.11 -8.48 -1.40
CA ILE A 211 15.54 -7.77 -0.25
C ILE A 211 15.48 -6.30 -0.61
N LEU A 212 14.28 -5.73 -0.79
CA LEU A 212 14.13 -4.31 -1.04
C LEU A 212 14.65 -3.54 0.19
N GLU A 213 15.64 -2.66 -0.04
CA GLU A 213 16.35 -1.93 1.01
C GLU A 213 15.55 -0.69 1.43
N VAL A 214 14.48 -0.93 2.17
CA VAL A 214 13.66 0.10 2.84
C VAL A 214 13.58 -0.18 4.33
N PRO A 215 13.51 0.86 5.19
CA PRO A 215 13.48 0.67 6.64
C PRO A 215 12.36 -0.23 7.13
N ASP A 216 11.22 -0.22 6.45
CA ASP A 216 10.01 -0.94 6.85
C ASP A 216 10.02 -2.42 6.44
N ASN A 217 10.92 -2.84 5.54
CA ASN A 217 11.20 -4.27 5.29
C ASN A 217 12.07 -4.87 6.42
N TRP A 218 11.59 -4.79 7.66
CA TRP A 218 12.30 -5.27 8.85
C TRP A 218 12.45 -6.79 8.89
N MET A 219 11.59 -7.53 8.20
CA MET A 219 11.71 -8.99 8.08
C MET A 219 12.86 -9.39 7.15
N TRP A 220 13.28 -8.50 6.26
CA TRP A 220 14.24 -8.75 5.19
C TRP A 220 13.74 -9.82 4.21
N ASP A 221 12.45 -9.81 3.95
CA ASP A 221 11.89 -10.73 2.97
C ASP A 221 12.20 -10.25 1.54
N ALA A 222 12.38 -11.24 0.65
CA ALA A 222 12.83 -10.99 -0.71
C ALA A 222 11.66 -10.98 -1.69
N MET A 223 11.53 -9.88 -2.43
CA MET A 223 10.52 -9.64 -3.44
C MET A 223 11.02 -10.04 -4.84
N TYR A 224 10.09 -10.40 -5.73
CA TYR A 224 10.42 -10.60 -7.14
C TYR A 224 10.67 -9.25 -7.82
N ASN A 225 11.78 -9.13 -8.54
CA ASN A 225 12.14 -7.96 -9.31
C ASN A 225 11.82 -8.16 -10.79
N ILE A 226 10.96 -7.31 -11.37
CA ILE A 226 10.60 -7.39 -12.79
C ILE A 226 10.59 -5.99 -13.43
N PRO A 227 10.65 -5.86 -14.77
CA PRO A 227 10.51 -4.57 -15.42
C PRO A 227 9.18 -3.87 -15.08
N MET A 228 9.21 -2.54 -14.96
CA MET A 228 8.03 -1.71 -14.61
C MET A 228 6.81 -2.02 -15.50
N GLY A 229 7.02 -2.12 -16.82
CA GLY A 229 5.92 -2.40 -17.75
C GLY A 229 5.25 -3.77 -17.50
N GLU A 230 6.03 -4.78 -17.07
CA GLU A 230 5.48 -6.09 -16.71
C GLU A 230 4.77 -6.06 -15.35
N MET A 231 5.29 -5.28 -14.38
CA MET A 231 4.60 -5.06 -13.11
C MET A 231 3.23 -4.40 -13.34
N MET A 232 3.15 -3.37 -14.18
CA MET A 232 1.89 -2.73 -14.52
C MET A 232 0.93 -3.68 -15.28
N ALA A 233 1.45 -4.55 -16.15
CA ALA A 233 0.64 -5.56 -16.83
C ALA A 233 0.03 -6.57 -15.84
N ILE A 234 0.74 -6.90 -14.76
CA ILE A 234 0.21 -7.74 -13.66
C ILE A 234 -0.93 -7.02 -12.93
N VAL A 235 -0.74 -5.74 -12.58
CA VAL A 235 -1.80 -4.93 -11.95
C VAL A 235 -3.06 -4.93 -12.81
N ASP A 236 -2.92 -4.62 -14.10
CA ASP A 236 -4.05 -4.59 -15.05
C ASP A 236 -4.73 -5.97 -15.16
N ALA A 237 -3.94 -7.06 -15.22
CA ALA A 237 -4.47 -8.42 -15.31
C ALA A 237 -5.24 -8.84 -14.04
N CYS A 238 -4.76 -8.49 -12.85
CA CYS A 238 -5.46 -8.77 -11.59
C CYS A 238 -6.81 -8.06 -11.55
N ILE A 239 -6.85 -6.76 -11.84
CA ILE A 239 -8.10 -5.98 -11.84
C ILE A 239 -9.08 -6.52 -12.89
N GLU A 240 -8.61 -6.83 -14.10
CA GLU A 240 -9.46 -7.38 -15.15
C GLU A 240 -10.05 -8.75 -14.77
N ALA A 241 -9.29 -9.56 -14.05
CA ALA A 241 -9.77 -10.84 -13.50
C ALA A 241 -10.73 -10.68 -12.31
N GLY A 242 -10.92 -9.46 -11.78
CA GLY A 242 -11.80 -9.19 -10.63
C GLY A 242 -11.13 -9.33 -9.26
N HIS A 243 -9.80 -9.24 -9.22
CA HIS A 243 -8.98 -9.34 -8.01
C HIS A 243 -8.27 -8.02 -7.68
N PRO A 244 -8.15 -7.64 -6.41
CA PRO A 244 -7.43 -6.45 -5.96
C PRO A 244 -5.91 -6.62 -6.06
N VAL A 245 -5.19 -5.53 -5.80
CA VAL A 245 -3.73 -5.53 -5.66
C VAL A 245 -3.35 -4.75 -4.41
N ALA A 246 -2.66 -5.36 -3.44
CA ALA A 246 -2.06 -4.58 -2.35
C ALA A 246 -0.88 -3.78 -2.90
N TRP A 247 -0.75 -2.54 -2.47
CA TRP A 247 0.13 -1.56 -3.11
C TRP A 247 0.88 -0.72 -2.09
N GLY A 248 2.20 -0.92 -2.04
CA GLY A 248 3.15 -0.08 -1.31
C GLY A 248 3.60 1.09 -2.19
N THR A 249 3.55 2.32 -1.69
CA THR A 249 3.78 3.52 -2.48
C THR A 249 4.28 4.69 -1.64
N ASP A 250 4.77 5.71 -2.34
CA ASP A 250 5.06 7.03 -1.80
C ASP A 250 3.91 7.99 -2.13
N VAL A 251 3.29 8.58 -1.11
CA VAL A 251 2.26 9.62 -1.23
C VAL A 251 2.76 11.01 -0.82
N SER A 252 4.06 11.16 -0.55
CA SER A 252 4.68 12.46 -0.25
C SER A 252 4.88 13.35 -1.51
N GLU A 253 4.45 12.86 -2.69
CA GLU A 253 4.55 13.55 -3.97
C GLU A 253 3.68 14.82 -4.02
N LYS A 254 4.21 15.87 -4.65
CA LYS A 254 3.54 17.17 -4.77
C LYS A 254 2.20 17.12 -5.51
N GLY A 255 2.05 16.17 -6.45
CA GLY A 255 0.81 15.94 -7.18
C GLY A 255 -0.24 15.11 -6.43
N PHE A 256 0.02 14.72 -5.19
CA PHE A 256 -0.94 14.03 -4.33
C PHE A 256 -1.78 15.04 -3.55
N SER A 257 -3.09 14.97 -3.68
CA SER A 257 -4.05 15.77 -2.91
C SER A 257 -4.97 14.90 -2.07
N ARG A 258 -4.70 14.87 -0.75
CA ARG A 258 -5.59 14.19 0.19
C ARG A 258 -7.01 14.76 0.18
N GLN A 259 -7.14 16.09 0.06
CA GLN A 259 -8.45 16.76 0.08
C GLN A 259 -9.29 16.41 -1.14
N LYS A 260 -8.68 16.32 -2.33
CA LYS A 260 -9.37 15.98 -3.58
C LYS A 260 -9.39 14.48 -3.85
N ALA A 261 -8.64 13.71 -3.09
CA ALA A 261 -8.46 12.27 -3.25
C ALA A 261 -7.98 11.88 -4.66
N ILE A 262 -6.99 12.63 -5.17
CA ILE A 262 -6.40 12.47 -6.50
C ILE A 262 -4.88 12.55 -6.41
N ALA A 263 -4.20 11.78 -7.25
CA ALA A 263 -2.75 11.83 -7.39
C ALA A 263 -2.33 11.78 -8.86
N VAL A 264 -1.45 12.68 -9.25
CA VAL A 264 -0.90 12.84 -10.61
C VAL A 264 0.59 13.18 -10.55
N ILE A 265 1.32 12.97 -11.66
CA ILE A 265 2.72 13.39 -11.83
C ILE A 265 2.78 14.48 -12.92
N PRO A 266 2.58 15.74 -12.57
CA PRO A 266 2.58 16.81 -13.55
C PRO A 266 3.93 16.91 -14.31
N GLU A 267 3.86 17.12 -15.64
CA GLU A 267 5.03 17.49 -16.40
C GLU A 267 5.43 18.93 -16.03
N VAL A 268 6.42 19.07 -15.16
CA VAL A 268 7.01 20.38 -14.86
C VAL A 268 7.91 20.74 -16.02
N VAL A 269 7.54 21.75 -16.79
CA VAL A 269 8.36 22.26 -17.87
C VAL A 269 9.58 22.96 -17.29
N GLU A 270 10.77 22.38 -17.46
CA GLU A 270 12.02 22.98 -17.02
C GLU A 270 12.30 24.30 -17.78
N LYS A 271 13.13 25.17 -17.16
CA LYS A 271 13.46 26.50 -17.67
C LYS A 271 14.02 26.56 -19.12
N ASN A 272 14.35 25.41 -19.73
CA ASN A 272 14.97 25.31 -21.06
C ASN A 272 14.00 24.82 -22.15
N THR A 273 12.72 24.68 -21.91
CA THR A 273 11.76 24.30 -22.95
C THR A 273 11.47 25.43 -23.91
N ILE A 274 11.38 25.11 -25.20
CA ILE A 274 11.15 26.09 -26.29
C ILE A 274 9.71 25.93 -26.79
N GLY A 275 8.96 27.04 -26.87
CA GLY A 275 7.58 27.05 -27.39
C GLY A 275 6.59 27.81 -26.51
N SER A 276 5.32 27.92 -26.94
CA SER A 276 4.27 28.69 -26.27
C SER A 276 3.97 28.21 -24.86
N ASP A 277 4.06 26.91 -24.61
CA ASP A 277 3.82 26.33 -23.29
C ASP A 277 4.98 26.62 -22.32
N ALA A 278 6.23 26.59 -22.82
CA ALA A 278 7.39 26.99 -22.05
C ALA A 278 7.36 28.49 -21.68
N GLU A 279 6.84 29.33 -22.57
CA GLU A 279 6.68 30.76 -22.31
C GLU A 279 5.66 31.03 -21.21
N HIS A 280 4.57 30.28 -21.18
CA HIS A 280 3.56 30.38 -20.13
C HIS A 280 4.09 29.89 -18.76
N TRP A 281 4.66 28.69 -18.73
CA TRP A 281 5.20 28.10 -17.49
C TRP A 281 6.48 28.79 -16.99
N GLY A 282 7.32 29.30 -17.89
CA GLY A 282 8.53 30.06 -17.55
C GLY A 282 8.25 31.39 -16.87
N LYS A 283 7.07 31.97 -17.08
CA LYS A 283 6.64 33.22 -16.44
C LYS A 283 6.06 33.05 -15.04
N LEU A 284 5.67 31.84 -14.66
CA LEU A 284 5.12 31.54 -13.35
C LEU A 284 6.23 31.39 -12.32
N SER A 285 6.05 31.97 -11.14
CA SER A 285 6.88 31.69 -9.97
C SER A 285 6.70 30.24 -9.50
N ASP A 286 7.65 29.71 -8.74
CA ASP A 286 7.55 28.37 -8.18
C ASP A 286 6.32 28.21 -7.26
N ALA A 287 5.90 29.29 -6.60
CA ALA A 287 4.67 29.32 -5.79
C ALA A 287 3.40 29.21 -6.64
N GLU A 288 3.35 29.88 -7.81
CA GLU A 288 2.21 29.77 -8.73
C GLU A 288 2.15 28.40 -9.38
N LYS A 289 3.29 27.84 -9.78
CA LYS A 289 3.38 26.44 -10.27
C LYS A 289 2.89 25.45 -9.22
N GLN A 290 3.31 25.63 -7.97
CA GLN A 290 2.87 24.78 -6.87
C GLN A 290 1.37 24.95 -6.59
N ALA A 291 0.84 26.17 -6.67
CA ALA A 291 -0.60 26.42 -6.51
C ALA A 291 -1.43 25.75 -7.61
N MET A 292 -0.95 25.76 -8.86
CA MET A 292 -1.64 25.07 -9.96
C MET A 292 -1.64 23.55 -9.79
N ILE A 293 -0.53 22.98 -9.33
CA ILE A 293 -0.43 21.54 -8.99
C ILE A 293 -1.36 21.23 -7.84
N ASN A 294 -1.36 22.03 -6.78
CA ASN A 294 -2.21 21.85 -5.61
C ASN A 294 -3.71 22.02 -5.92
N ASN A 295 -4.05 22.85 -6.89
CA ASN A 295 -5.44 23.10 -7.25
C ASN A 295 -6.07 21.98 -8.07
N LEU A 296 -5.31 21.15 -8.80
CA LEU A 296 -5.82 20.02 -9.60
C LEU A 296 -7.17 20.36 -10.28
N GLU A 297 -7.20 21.45 -11.05
CA GLU A 297 -8.42 22.04 -11.59
C GLU A 297 -9.02 21.23 -12.75
N GLY A 298 -8.34 20.18 -13.19
CA GLY A 298 -8.76 19.28 -14.25
C GLY A 298 -7.58 18.52 -14.85
N PRO A 299 -7.80 17.75 -15.91
CA PRO A 299 -6.77 16.97 -16.58
C PRO A 299 -5.57 17.82 -16.99
N MET A 300 -4.38 17.34 -16.66
CA MET A 300 -3.12 18.01 -17.00
C MET A 300 -2.18 17.03 -17.71
N LYS A 301 -1.17 17.58 -18.40
CA LYS A 301 -0.12 16.78 -18.99
C LYS A 301 0.76 16.23 -17.88
N GLU A 302 0.98 14.91 -17.91
CA GLU A 302 1.82 14.20 -16.95
C GLU A 302 3.14 13.75 -17.60
N LYS A 303 4.15 13.48 -16.76
CA LYS A 303 5.42 12.90 -17.19
C LYS A 303 5.21 11.53 -17.78
N THR A 304 5.98 11.20 -18.81
CA THR A 304 6.16 9.80 -19.24
C THR A 304 7.22 9.16 -18.34
N ILE A 305 6.83 8.18 -17.59
CA ILE A 305 7.71 7.54 -16.60
C ILE A 305 8.55 6.46 -17.26
N THR A 306 9.85 6.45 -16.96
CA THR A 306 10.79 5.41 -17.40
C THR A 306 11.30 4.58 -16.20
N GLN A 307 11.87 3.43 -16.51
CA GLN A 307 12.48 2.55 -15.51
C GLN A 307 13.64 3.26 -14.79
N GLU A 308 14.42 4.05 -15.53
CA GLU A 308 15.55 4.82 -15.00
C GLU A 308 15.10 5.92 -14.03
N MET A 309 14.02 6.64 -14.36
CA MET A 309 13.43 7.64 -13.46
C MET A 309 12.98 7.04 -12.14
N ARG A 310 12.41 5.82 -12.15
CA ARG A 310 12.03 5.11 -10.93
C ARG A 310 13.26 4.80 -10.08
N GLN A 311 14.32 4.24 -10.70
CA GLN A 311 15.55 3.93 -9.99
C GLN A 311 16.19 5.18 -9.39
N GLU A 312 16.32 6.26 -10.17
CA GLU A 312 16.87 7.53 -9.70
C GLU A 312 16.09 8.09 -8.51
N ALA A 313 14.75 8.04 -8.57
CA ALA A 313 13.89 8.55 -7.50
C ALA A 313 14.01 7.73 -6.20
N TYR A 314 14.22 6.43 -6.30
CA TYR A 314 14.50 5.56 -5.17
C TYR A 314 15.89 5.85 -4.58
N ASP A 315 16.91 5.95 -5.42
CA ASP A 315 18.30 6.17 -4.97
C ASP A 315 18.51 7.55 -4.33
N ASN A 316 17.74 8.54 -4.72
CA ASN A 316 17.87 9.93 -4.24
C ASN A 316 16.79 10.35 -3.22
N TYR A 317 15.98 9.42 -2.71
CA TYR A 317 14.90 9.63 -1.74
C TYR A 317 13.74 10.51 -2.24
N GLN A 318 13.55 10.65 -3.54
CA GLN A 318 12.34 11.26 -4.14
C GLN A 318 11.15 10.30 -4.11
N THR A 319 11.42 9.01 -3.99
CA THR A 319 10.41 7.97 -3.74
C THR A 319 10.86 7.15 -2.55
N THR A 320 10.03 7.13 -1.51
CA THR A 320 10.26 6.40 -0.26
C THR A 320 9.06 5.52 0.06
N ASP A 321 9.27 4.50 0.88
CA ASP A 321 8.18 3.66 1.39
C ASP A 321 7.47 4.40 2.53
N ASP A 322 6.27 4.92 2.27
CA ASP A 322 5.54 5.70 3.28
C ASP A 322 4.06 5.34 3.44
N HIS A 323 3.44 4.61 2.50
CA HIS A 323 2.03 4.29 2.61
C HIS A 323 1.61 3.00 1.87
N GLY A 324 0.70 2.24 2.51
CA GLY A 324 0.09 1.05 1.91
C GLY A 324 -1.40 1.27 1.62
N MET A 325 -1.85 0.87 0.42
CA MET A 325 -3.24 0.96 -0.05
C MET A 325 -3.64 -0.28 -0.86
N VAL A 326 -4.84 -0.30 -1.42
CA VAL A 326 -5.31 -1.38 -2.30
C VAL A 326 -5.80 -0.80 -3.62
N ILE A 327 -5.21 -1.23 -4.74
CA ILE A 327 -5.75 -0.94 -6.07
C ILE A 327 -6.96 -1.86 -6.28
N VAL A 328 -8.14 -1.24 -6.51
CA VAL A 328 -9.41 -1.95 -6.61
C VAL A 328 -10.12 -1.75 -7.95
N GLY A 329 -9.54 -0.96 -8.83
CA GLY A 329 -10.18 -0.75 -10.13
C GLY A 329 -9.38 0.11 -11.09
N THR A 330 -9.88 0.19 -12.32
CA THR A 330 -9.41 1.08 -13.37
C THR A 330 -10.49 2.11 -13.70
N ALA A 331 -10.07 3.32 -14.04
CA ALA A 331 -10.93 4.43 -14.41
C ALA A 331 -10.28 5.28 -15.51
N VAL A 332 -11.02 6.22 -16.05
CA VAL A 332 -10.50 7.29 -16.91
C VAL A 332 -11.03 8.63 -16.41
N ASP A 333 -10.24 9.68 -16.61
CA ASP A 333 -10.73 11.06 -16.43
C ASP A 333 -11.58 11.51 -17.62
N GLN A 334 -12.10 12.75 -17.59
CA GLN A 334 -12.91 13.32 -18.65
C GLN A 334 -12.15 13.57 -19.97
N ALA A 335 -10.84 13.54 -19.95
CA ALA A 335 -9.99 13.61 -21.15
C ALA A 335 -9.59 12.22 -21.70
N GLY A 336 -9.96 11.14 -20.99
CA GLY A 336 -9.65 9.78 -21.36
C GLY A 336 -8.30 9.26 -20.83
N ASN A 337 -7.62 10.01 -19.97
CA ASN A 337 -6.37 9.57 -19.37
C ASN A 337 -6.64 8.41 -18.37
N PRO A 338 -5.76 7.39 -18.33
CA PRO A 338 -5.93 6.22 -17.46
C PRO A 338 -5.61 6.53 -16.00
N PHE A 339 -6.49 6.04 -15.12
CA PHE A 339 -6.35 6.12 -13.67
C PHE A 339 -6.64 4.76 -13.03
N TYR A 340 -6.12 4.57 -11.82
CA TYR A 340 -6.48 3.49 -10.93
C TYR A 340 -7.37 4.02 -9.80
N LYS A 341 -8.42 3.27 -9.47
CA LYS A 341 -9.23 3.49 -8.27
C LYS A 341 -8.59 2.72 -7.13
N VAL A 342 -8.33 3.40 -6.04
CA VAL A 342 -7.56 2.89 -4.91
C VAL A 342 -8.35 3.05 -3.63
N GLN A 343 -8.44 1.98 -2.83
CA GLN A 343 -9.02 2.00 -1.50
C GLN A 343 -7.95 2.37 -0.49
N ASN A 344 -8.23 3.41 0.32
CA ASN A 344 -7.35 3.89 1.37
C ASN A 344 -7.90 3.50 2.76
N SER A 345 -7.05 3.56 3.79
CA SER A 345 -7.38 3.26 5.19
C SER A 345 -7.43 4.49 6.08
N TRP A 346 -7.98 5.61 5.57
CA TRP A 346 -8.13 6.87 6.33
C TRP A 346 -9.61 7.22 6.64
N GLY A 347 -10.48 6.20 6.68
CA GLY A 347 -11.92 6.37 6.85
C GLY A 347 -12.62 6.72 5.54
N ASP A 348 -13.94 6.74 5.59
CA ASP A 348 -14.84 6.97 4.44
C ASP A 348 -15.10 8.46 4.13
N ASN A 349 -14.24 9.33 4.63
CA ASN A 349 -14.29 10.76 4.39
C ASN A 349 -13.79 11.13 2.98
N GLY A 350 -14.10 12.35 2.55
CA GLY A 350 -13.64 12.89 1.27
C GLY A 350 -14.62 12.67 0.11
N PRO A 351 -14.28 13.17 -1.08
CA PRO A 351 -15.20 13.25 -2.23
C PRO A 351 -15.60 11.88 -2.78
N TYR A 352 -14.77 10.85 -2.60
CA TYR A 352 -15.01 9.50 -3.10
C TYR A 352 -15.14 8.47 -1.97
N LYS A 353 -15.54 8.89 -0.77
CA LYS A 353 -15.88 8.01 0.36
C LYS A 353 -14.75 7.00 0.69
N GLY A 354 -13.53 7.51 0.88
CA GLY A 354 -12.36 6.71 1.22
C GLY A 354 -11.61 6.10 0.03
N PHE A 355 -12.15 6.23 -1.19
CA PHE A 355 -11.43 5.90 -2.40
C PHE A 355 -10.67 7.11 -2.95
N TYR A 356 -9.61 6.83 -3.72
CA TYR A 356 -8.74 7.80 -4.37
C TYR A 356 -8.55 7.41 -5.83
N TYR A 357 -8.23 8.39 -6.68
CA TYR A 357 -7.86 8.14 -8.08
C TYR A 357 -6.41 8.55 -8.31
N PHE A 358 -5.60 7.58 -8.69
CA PHE A 358 -4.19 7.74 -8.99
C PHE A 358 -3.98 7.58 -10.49
N SER A 359 -3.32 8.54 -11.13
CA SER A 359 -2.99 8.42 -12.54
C SER A 359 -2.05 7.24 -12.78
N ARG A 360 -2.10 6.67 -14.00
CA ARG A 360 -1.16 5.60 -14.36
C ARG A 360 0.30 6.03 -14.20
N PRO A 361 0.73 7.24 -14.63
CA PRO A 361 2.08 7.75 -14.39
C PRO A 361 2.45 7.81 -12.90
N PHE A 362 1.50 8.15 -12.02
CA PHE A 362 1.76 8.14 -10.57
C PHE A 362 2.07 6.72 -10.08
N VAL A 363 1.24 5.75 -10.43
CA VAL A 363 1.44 4.34 -10.03
C VAL A 363 2.74 3.80 -10.63
N GLU A 364 3.04 4.10 -11.90
CA GLU A 364 4.31 3.74 -12.53
C GLU A 364 5.51 4.33 -11.80
N TYR A 365 5.43 5.57 -11.30
CA TYR A 365 6.56 6.27 -10.70
C TYR A 365 6.75 5.94 -9.23
N LYS A 366 5.67 5.90 -8.45
CA LYS A 366 5.70 5.89 -6.98
C LYS A 366 5.48 4.53 -6.33
N THR A 367 5.21 3.47 -7.10
CA THR A 367 5.10 2.12 -6.55
C THR A 367 6.42 1.65 -5.96
N MET A 368 6.45 1.27 -4.70
CA MET A 368 7.56 0.56 -4.07
C MET A 368 7.46 -0.93 -4.38
N ASP A 369 6.32 -1.51 -4.08
CA ASP A 369 6.01 -2.91 -4.31
C ASP A 369 4.51 -3.12 -4.52
N ILE A 370 4.16 -4.31 -4.99
CA ILE A 370 2.78 -4.80 -5.04
C ILE A 370 2.74 -6.23 -4.47
N MET A 371 1.64 -6.58 -3.81
CA MET A 371 1.32 -7.99 -3.52
C MET A 371 0.13 -8.43 -4.33
N VAL A 372 0.25 -9.58 -4.99
CA VAL A 372 -0.76 -10.16 -5.87
C VAL A 372 -0.88 -11.67 -5.66
N ASN A 373 -2.02 -12.23 -6.08
CA ASN A 373 -2.16 -13.67 -6.22
C ASN A 373 -1.34 -14.15 -7.41
N LYS A 374 -0.32 -14.98 -7.15
CA LYS A 374 0.59 -15.52 -8.18
C LYS A 374 -0.11 -16.28 -9.33
N ASN A 375 -1.36 -16.75 -9.09
CA ASN A 375 -2.13 -17.46 -10.10
C ASN A 375 -2.72 -16.56 -11.18
N LEU A 376 -2.74 -15.24 -10.94
CA LEU A 376 -3.23 -14.22 -11.85
C LEU A 376 -2.13 -13.60 -12.73
N ILE A 377 -0.87 -13.85 -12.40
CA ILE A 377 0.27 -13.35 -13.18
C ILE A 377 0.21 -13.92 -14.61
N PRO A 378 0.31 -13.06 -15.65
CA PRO A 378 0.36 -13.52 -17.05
C PRO A 378 1.41 -14.61 -17.26
N LYS A 379 1.05 -15.68 -18.01
CA LYS A 379 1.84 -16.92 -18.09
C LYS A 379 3.28 -16.72 -18.56
N ASP A 380 3.52 -15.77 -19.45
CA ASP A 380 4.84 -15.44 -19.98
C ASP A 380 5.70 -14.76 -18.91
N ILE A 381 5.14 -13.82 -18.13
CA ILE A 381 5.81 -13.15 -17.01
C ILE A 381 6.07 -14.17 -15.90
N LYS A 382 5.06 -14.95 -15.52
CA LYS A 382 5.17 -16.00 -14.50
C LYS A 382 6.32 -16.96 -14.78
N LYS A 383 6.44 -17.41 -16.05
CA LYS A 383 7.54 -18.28 -16.48
C LYS A 383 8.92 -17.62 -16.33
N LYS A 384 9.04 -16.32 -16.64
CA LYS A 384 10.30 -15.58 -16.47
C LYS A 384 10.67 -15.44 -14.98
N MET A 385 9.66 -15.30 -14.10
CA MET A 385 9.84 -15.23 -12.64
C MET A 385 10.19 -16.60 -12.01
N GLY A 386 10.06 -17.70 -12.74
CA GLY A 386 10.28 -19.05 -12.21
C GLY A 386 9.16 -19.56 -11.30
N LEU A 387 7.92 -19.07 -11.50
CA LEU A 387 6.71 -19.42 -10.76
C LEU A 387 5.84 -20.45 -11.50
#